data_7e5c3d29209fb823a973a7b5ff35bbe3
#
_entry.id   7e5c3d29209fb823a973a7b5ff35bbe3
#
_cell.length_a   1.000
_cell.length_b   1.000
_cell.length_c   1.000
_cell.angle_alpha   90.00
_cell.angle_beta   90.00
_cell.angle_gamma   90.00
#
_symmetry.space_group_name_H-M   'P 1'
#
loop_
_entity.id
_entity.type
_entity.pdbx_description
1 polymer ?
#
loop_
_entity_poly.entity_id
_entity_poly.type
_entity_poly.pdbx_seq_one_letter_code
_entity_poly.pdbx_strand_id
1 'polypeptide(L)'
;MTIHNNRTIKIITLFTGLLFHTSLQPQPVTALVGGVLIDGYGGHPLENSVILIQGKQIKAVGQVGSLAVPAGAEIISTEGMSVLPGLWDMHVHLMINGHADYDHWDKTYPSRFRDEIMPASAKQLLLAGITSARDLGGPLDDVMAVKKAINDGKIHGPTLYVSGPFIQHKPYPGTEQFRWGVQGEKDARAKVRKLAKAGVDVIKLIDQDQMTMDEVMAVVDEAHKNGLKVVGHSHRPEEIRRGVKAGVDNFEHTGLSSAPEYPPDVMA
;
A
#
# COMPACT_ATOMS: atom_id res chain seq x y z
N MET A 1 -33.10 -9.12 -79.81
CA MET A 1 -32.58 -10.31 -79.07
C MET A 1 -31.17 -9.98 -78.67
N THR A 2 -31.00 -9.39 -77.46
CA THR A 2 -29.71 -8.85 -77.03
C THR A 2 -29.34 -9.57 -75.74
N ILE A 3 -28.29 -10.37 -75.80
CA ILE A 3 -27.78 -11.17 -74.67
C ILE A 3 -26.75 -10.31 -73.93
N HIS A 4 -27.06 -9.95 -72.68
CA HIS A 4 -26.10 -9.28 -71.76
C HIS A 4 -25.36 -10.37 -70.97
N ASN A 5 -24.06 -10.40 -71.11
CA ASN A 5 -23.15 -11.27 -70.40
C ASN A 5 -22.57 -10.50 -69.16
N ASN A 6 -23.05 -10.78 -67.95
CA ASN A 6 -22.53 -10.23 -66.71
C ASN A 6 -21.37 -11.14 -66.23
N ARG A 7 -20.12 -10.67 -66.34
CA ARG A 7 -18.97 -11.29 -65.68
C ARG A 7 -18.73 -10.68 -64.31
N THR A 8 -19.03 -11.42 -63.28
CA THR A 8 -18.71 -11.04 -61.87
C THR A 8 -17.24 -11.36 -61.59
N ILE A 9 -16.46 -10.30 -61.38
CA ILE A 9 -15.05 -10.43 -60.98
C ILE A 9 -15.03 -10.59 -59.43
N LYS A 10 -14.62 -11.76 -58.94
CA LYS A 10 -14.34 -12.00 -57.53
C LYS A 10 -12.92 -11.54 -57.20
N ILE A 11 -12.81 -10.42 -56.43
CA ILE A 11 -11.54 -9.97 -55.87
C ILE A 11 -11.27 -10.79 -54.61
N ILE A 12 -10.26 -11.64 -54.66
CA ILE A 12 -9.77 -12.35 -53.46
C ILE A 12 -8.70 -11.45 -52.83
N THR A 13 -9.05 -10.84 -51.73
CA THR A 13 -8.10 -10.06 -50.89
C THR A 13 -7.32 -11.05 -50.02
N LEU A 14 -6.07 -11.27 -50.35
CA LEU A 14 -5.15 -12.07 -49.52
C LEU A 14 -4.69 -11.24 -48.34
N PHE A 15 -5.21 -11.51 -47.12
CA PHE A 15 -4.71 -10.93 -45.89
C PHE A 15 -3.44 -11.68 -45.46
N THR A 16 -2.27 -11.13 -45.77
CA THR A 16 -0.99 -11.59 -45.22
C THR A 16 -0.87 -11.06 -43.79
N GLY A 17 -1.26 -11.88 -42.79
CA GLY A 17 -1.07 -11.57 -41.37
C GLY A 17 0.44 -11.62 -41.04
N LEU A 18 1.05 -10.46 -40.80
CA LEU A 18 2.38 -10.36 -40.21
C LEU A 18 2.27 -10.78 -38.73
N LEU A 19 2.65 -12.02 -38.43
CA LEU A 19 2.87 -12.48 -37.07
C LEU A 19 4.14 -11.80 -36.52
N PHE A 20 3.96 -10.71 -35.76
CA PHE A 20 5.03 -10.17 -34.93
C PHE A 20 5.35 -11.18 -33.84
N HIS A 21 6.35 -11.99 -34.01
CA HIS A 21 6.99 -12.75 -32.96
C HIS A 21 7.75 -11.74 -32.09
N THR A 22 7.14 -11.20 -31.06
CA THR A 22 7.88 -10.55 -29.98
C THR A 22 8.67 -11.65 -29.27
N SER A 23 9.95 -11.80 -29.60
CA SER A 23 10.86 -12.61 -28.81
C SER A 23 10.91 -11.97 -27.40
N LEU A 24 10.22 -12.57 -26.43
CA LEU A 24 10.40 -12.28 -25.02
C LEU A 24 11.85 -12.63 -24.68
N GLN A 25 12.73 -11.65 -24.71
CA GLN A 25 14.08 -11.81 -24.18
C GLN A 25 13.94 -12.20 -22.70
N PRO A 26 14.58 -13.29 -22.26
CA PRO A 26 14.55 -13.67 -20.86
C PRO A 26 15.08 -12.50 -20.03
N GLN A 27 14.34 -12.11 -19.00
CA GLN A 27 14.79 -11.05 -18.09
C GLN A 27 16.12 -11.42 -17.47
N PRO A 28 17.06 -10.47 -17.36
CA PRO A 28 18.36 -10.73 -16.76
C PRO A 28 18.19 -11.26 -15.32
N VAL A 29 19.08 -12.15 -14.91
CA VAL A 29 19.13 -12.67 -13.55
C VAL A 29 20.08 -11.79 -12.74
N THR A 30 19.65 -11.35 -11.55
CA THR A 30 20.51 -10.77 -10.53
C THR A 30 20.74 -11.82 -9.44
N ALA A 31 21.98 -12.00 -9.02
CA ALA A 31 22.36 -12.93 -7.97
C ALA A 31 22.95 -12.15 -6.77
N LEU A 32 22.33 -12.29 -5.58
CA LEU A 32 22.93 -11.84 -4.32
C LEU A 32 23.77 -13.01 -3.79
N VAL A 33 25.07 -12.77 -3.51
CA VAL A 33 26.02 -13.86 -3.22
C VAL A 33 26.89 -13.57 -2.00
N GLY A 34 26.98 -14.54 -1.08
CA GLY A 34 27.98 -14.58 -0.01
C GLY A 34 27.49 -14.13 1.37
N GLY A 35 26.31 -13.49 1.46
CA GLY A 35 25.78 -12.99 2.72
C GLY A 35 25.11 -14.07 3.58
N VAL A 36 24.70 -13.67 4.79
CA VAL A 36 23.86 -14.48 5.69
C VAL A 36 22.40 -14.16 5.42
N LEU A 37 21.64 -15.12 4.87
CA LEU A 37 20.20 -14.95 4.67
C LEU A 37 19.43 -15.26 5.95
N ILE A 38 18.63 -14.30 6.41
CA ILE A 38 17.66 -14.45 7.51
C ILE A 38 16.27 -14.29 6.88
N ASP A 39 15.59 -15.41 6.64
CA ASP A 39 14.35 -15.44 5.84
C ASP A 39 13.07 -15.06 6.61
N GLY A 40 13.15 -14.93 7.94
CA GLY A 40 12.03 -14.56 8.80
C GLY A 40 11.09 -15.71 9.18
N TYR A 41 11.36 -16.95 8.75
CA TYR A 41 10.54 -18.12 9.09
C TYR A 41 10.95 -18.84 10.38
N GLY A 42 11.91 -18.28 11.13
CA GLY A 42 12.36 -18.83 12.42
C GLY A 42 13.33 -20.00 12.31
N GLY A 43 13.82 -20.33 11.11
CA GLY A 43 14.89 -21.31 10.89
C GLY A 43 16.27 -20.72 11.20
N HIS A 44 17.30 -21.60 11.11
CA HIS A 44 18.68 -21.13 11.19
C HIS A 44 19.02 -20.24 9.99
N PRO A 45 19.77 -19.14 10.19
CA PRO A 45 20.26 -18.32 9.09
C PRO A 45 21.07 -19.16 8.08
N LEU A 46 20.93 -18.84 6.80
CA LEU A 46 21.65 -19.52 5.73
C LEU A 46 22.94 -18.75 5.43
N GLU A 47 24.08 -19.31 5.87
CA GLU A 47 25.40 -18.76 5.62
C GLU A 47 25.82 -18.92 4.15
N ASN A 48 26.67 -18.01 3.65
CA ASN A 48 27.15 -18.01 2.26
C ASN A 48 26.01 -18.18 1.25
N SER A 49 24.93 -17.43 1.43
CA SER A 49 23.71 -17.56 0.63
C SER A 49 23.92 -17.15 -0.81
N VAL A 50 23.14 -17.77 -1.70
CA VAL A 50 22.94 -17.36 -3.08
C VAL A 50 21.45 -17.18 -3.30
N ILE A 51 21.04 -15.99 -3.73
CA ILE A 51 19.64 -15.69 -4.03
C ILE A 51 19.57 -15.26 -5.50
N LEU A 52 18.88 -16.03 -6.33
CA LEU A 52 18.68 -15.72 -7.74
C LEU A 52 17.36 -15.00 -7.94
N ILE A 53 17.42 -13.80 -8.53
CA ILE A 53 16.28 -12.94 -8.79
C ILE A 53 16.16 -12.77 -10.30
N GLN A 54 14.96 -12.99 -10.85
CA GLN A 54 14.65 -12.73 -12.26
C GLN A 54 13.43 -11.82 -12.36
N GLY A 55 13.63 -10.60 -12.82
CA GLY A 55 12.61 -9.58 -12.79
C GLY A 55 12.17 -9.27 -11.37
N LYS A 56 10.91 -9.55 -11.03
CA LYS A 56 10.33 -9.31 -9.69
C LYS A 56 10.21 -10.57 -8.84
N GLN A 57 10.85 -11.67 -9.22
CA GLN A 57 10.67 -12.97 -8.56
C GLN A 57 12.00 -13.55 -8.08
N ILE A 58 12.02 -14.04 -6.84
CA ILE A 58 13.07 -14.93 -6.35
C ILE A 58 12.85 -16.29 -7.01
N LYS A 59 13.82 -16.75 -7.78
CA LYS A 59 13.76 -18.02 -8.54
C LYS A 59 14.36 -19.18 -7.76
N ALA A 60 15.41 -18.92 -7.02
CA ALA A 60 16.06 -19.94 -6.20
C ALA A 60 16.80 -19.30 -5.03
N VAL A 61 16.93 -20.05 -3.96
CA VAL A 61 17.75 -19.74 -2.78
C VAL A 61 18.58 -20.96 -2.46
N GLY A 62 19.87 -20.78 -2.20
CA GLY A 62 20.82 -21.84 -1.86
C GLY A 62 22.11 -21.26 -1.28
N GLN A 63 23.20 -22.01 -1.38
CA GLN A 63 24.51 -21.60 -0.87
C GLN A 63 25.56 -21.62 -1.96
N VAL A 64 26.61 -20.84 -1.78
CA VAL A 64 27.81 -20.91 -2.60
C VAL A 64 28.34 -22.36 -2.64
N GLY A 65 28.59 -22.86 -3.83
CA GLY A 65 29.03 -24.24 -4.07
C GLY A 65 27.88 -25.25 -4.25
N SER A 66 26.64 -24.94 -3.84
CA SER A 66 25.48 -25.81 -4.04
C SER A 66 24.48 -25.27 -5.08
N LEU A 67 24.29 -23.95 -5.14
CA LEU A 67 23.46 -23.29 -6.15
C LEU A 67 24.34 -22.55 -7.14
N ALA A 68 24.32 -23.00 -8.41
CA ALA A 68 25.06 -22.34 -9.48
C ALA A 68 24.46 -21.00 -9.87
N VAL A 69 25.28 -19.97 -9.97
CA VAL A 69 24.88 -18.67 -10.53
C VAL A 69 24.91 -18.78 -12.06
N PRO A 70 23.82 -18.47 -12.78
CA PRO A 70 23.78 -18.55 -14.22
C PRO A 70 24.83 -17.66 -14.88
N ALA A 71 25.40 -18.13 -15.98
CA ALA A 71 26.32 -17.33 -16.82
C ALA A 71 25.59 -16.06 -17.31
N GLY A 72 26.24 -14.89 -17.17
CA GLY A 72 25.66 -13.60 -17.54
C GLY A 72 24.72 -12.98 -16.51
N ALA A 73 24.56 -13.59 -15.30
CA ALA A 73 23.86 -12.94 -14.20
C ALA A 73 24.65 -11.73 -13.67
N GLU A 74 23.94 -10.69 -13.30
CA GLU A 74 24.49 -9.59 -12.52
C GLU A 74 24.75 -10.08 -11.09
N ILE A 75 26.00 -10.01 -10.63
CA ILE A 75 26.37 -10.47 -9.29
C ILE A 75 26.50 -9.26 -8.37
N ILE A 76 25.71 -9.27 -7.28
CA ILE A 76 25.83 -8.33 -6.17
C ILE A 76 26.43 -9.11 -4.99
N SER A 77 27.66 -8.74 -4.60
CA SER A 77 28.26 -9.33 -3.41
C SER A 77 27.54 -8.83 -2.15
N THR A 78 27.12 -9.78 -1.35
CA THR A 78 26.56 -9.54 0.00
C THR A 78 27.47 -10.11 1.07
N GLU A 79 28.73 -10.39 0.75
CA GLU A 79 29.72 -10.90 1.69
C GLU A 79 29.87 -9.97 2.90
N GLY A 80 29.81 -10.55 4.11
CA GLY A 80 29.84 -9.78 5.37
C GLY A 80 28.52 -9.06 5.71
N MET A 81 27.47 -9.22 4.92
CA MET A 81 26.16 -8.59 5.13
C MET A 81 25.12 -9.63 5.56
N SER A 82 24.09 -9.16 6.27
CA SER A 82 22.84 -9.90 6.45
C SER A 82 21.85 -9.50 5.37
N VAL A 83 21.22 -10.49 4.74
CA VAL A 83 20.16 -10.30 3.74
C VAL A 83 18.83 -10.69 4.39
N LEU A 84 17.88 -9.76 4.37
CA LEU A 84 16.57 -9.95 4.96
C LEU A 84 15.48 -9.69 3.91
N PRO A 85 14.28 -10.26 4.07
CA PRO A 85 13.10 -9.75 3.38
C PRO A 85 12.90 -8.27 3.67
N GLY A 86 12.39 -7.52 2.69
CA GLY A 86 12.07 -6.11 2.89
C GLY A 86 11.10 -5.91 4.07
N LEU A 87 11.34 -4.89 4.88
CA LEU A 87 10.52 -4.59 6.04
C LEU A 87 9.16 -4.03 5.64
N TRP A 88 8.17 -4.24 6.51
CA TRP A 88 6.85 -3.62 6.43
C TRP A 88 6.68 -2.59 7.53
N ASP A 89 6.24 -1.39 7.17
CA ASP A 89 5.71 -0.43 8.14
C ASP A 89 4.19 -0.38 8.01
N MET A 90 3.50 -0.83 9.04
CA MET A 90 2.04 -0.99 9.03
C MET A 90 1.30 0.31 9.35
N HIS A 91 2.01 1.38 9.74
CA HIS A 91 1.39 2.65 10.08
C HIS A 91 2.30 3.85 9.78
N VAL A 92 2.14 4.40 8.60
CA VAL A 92 2.82 5.63 8.21
C VAL A 92 1.82 6.72 7.82
N HIS A 93 2.28 7.95 7.82
CA HIS A 93 1.64 9.11 7.21
C HIS A 93 2.67 9.84 6.37
N LEU A 94 2.67 9.62 5.06
CA LEU A 94 3.67 10.21 4.17
C LEU A 94 3.63 11.74 4.15
N MET A 95 2.48 12.34 4.46
CA MET A 95 2.30 13.78 4.52
C MET A 95 2.84 14.43 5.79
N ILE A 96 3.12 13.64 6.85
CA ILE A 96 3.57 14.14 8.15
C ILE A 96 5.04 13.82 8.34
N ASN A 97 5.85 14.84 8.61
CA ASN A 97 7.21 14.65 9.11
C ASN A 97 7.23 14.70 10.65
N GLY A 98 8.25 14.10 11.24
CA GLY A 98 8.46 14.15 12.68
C GLY A 98 8.74 15.58 13.16
N HIS A 99 7.71 16.28 13.63
CA HIS A 99 7.75 17.63 14.19
C HIS A 99 6.73 17.78 15.30
N ALA A 100 6.84 18.81 16.10
CA ALA A 100 5.98 19.04 17.27
C ALA A 100 4.82 20.02 17.02
N ASP A 101 4.83 20.75 15.91
CA ASP A 101 3.85 21.78 15.57
C ASP A 101 2.97 21.36 14.37
N TYR A 102 1.97 20.50 14.65
CA TYR A 102 1.03 20.04 13.63
C TYR A 102 0.13 21.15 13.10
N ASP A 103 -0.24 22.13 13.94
CA ASP A 103 -1.10 23.24 13.53
C ASP A 103 -0.41 24.11 12.47
N HIS A 104 0.88 24.40 12.66
CA HIS A 104 1.69 25.09 11.67
C HIS A 104 1.87 24.24 10.40
N TRP A 105 2.16 22.96 10.55
CA TRP A 105 2.39 22.03 9.44
C TRP A 105 1.17 21.92 8.54
N ASP A 106 0.01 21.62 9.12
CA ASP A 106 -1.24 21.39 8.41
C ASP A 106 -1.76 22.64 7.70
N LYS A 107 -1.37 23.84 8.14
CA LYS A 107 -1.71 25.11 7.49
C LYS A 107 -0.71 25.56 6.44
N THR A 108 0.57 25.23 6.62
CA THR A 108 1.65 25.79 5.80
C THR A 108 1.98 24.92 4.59
N TYR A 109 1.95 23.59 4.73
CA TYR A 109 2.54 22.68 3.74
C TYR A 109 1.57 21.83 2.89
N PRO A 110 0.25 21.93 2.96
CA PRO A 110 -0.64 21.08 2.17
C PRO A 110 -0.38 21.14 0.65
N SER A 111 -0.05 22.31 0.11
CA SER A 111 0.27 22.47 -1.31
C SER A 111 1.54 21.75 -1.76
N ARG A 112 2.39 21.31 -0.82
CA ARG A 112 3.65 20.61 -1.06
C ARG A 112 3.57 19.10 -0.78
N PHE A 113 2.44 18.60 -0.29
CA PHE A 113 2.30 17.18 0.11
C PHE A 113 2.58 16.25 -1.07
N ARG A 114 1.91 16.44 -2.19
CA ARG A 114 2.00 15.55 -3.37
C ARG A 114 3.38 15.52 -4.00
N ASP A 115 3.96 16.70 -4.24
CA ASP A 115 5.10 16.82 -5.15
C ASP A 115 6.45 16.86 -4.44
N GLU A 116 6.46 17.11 -3.13
CA GLU A 116 7.71 17.23 -2.37
C GLU A 116 7.73 16.31 -1.15
N ILE A 117 6.77 16.46 -0.22
CA ILE A 117 6.85 15.85 1.12
C ILE A 117 6.63 14.35 1.05
N MET A 118 5.51 13.90 0.45
CA MET A 118 5.21 12.47 0.35
C MET A 118 6.26 11.68 -0.47
N PRO A 119 6.77 12.19 -1.61
CA PRO A 119 7.88 11.54 -2.32
C PRO A 119 9.15 11.44 -1.49
N ALA A 120 9.50 12.49 -0.74
CA ALA A 120 10.66 12.48 0.15
C ALA A 120 10.49 11.44 1.28
N SER A 121 9.34 11.41 1.94
CA SER A 121 9.00 10.44 2.99
C SER A 121 9.04 9.00 2.45
N ALA A 122 8.45 8.76 1.28
CA ALA A 122 8.46 7.45 0.64
C ALA A 122 9.90 6.97 0.33
N LYS A 123 10.75 7.87 -0.17
CA LYS A 123 12.17 7.57 -0.40
C LYS A 123 12.91 7.26 0.91
N GLN A 124 12.65 7.99 1.99
CA GLN A 124 13.26 7.75 3.31
C GLN A 124 12.88 6.38 3.85
N LEU A 125 11.60 5.96 3.74
CA LEU A 125 11.16 4.62 4.12
C LEU A 125 11.94 3.54 3.36
N LEU A 126 12.07 3.70 2.04
CA LEU A 126 12.79 2.73 1.21
C LEU A 126 14.28 2.66 1.59
N LEU A 127 14.93 3.80 1.87
CA LEU A 127 16.32 3.85 2.32
C LEU A 127 16.53 3.23 3.70
N ALA A 128 15.47 3.18 4.53
CA ALA A 128 15.48 2.46 5.82
C ALA A 128 15.19 0.96 5.68
N GLY A 129 15.06 0.43 4.45
CA GLY A 129 14.78 -0.99 4.21
C GLY A 129 13.28 -1.35 4.25
N ILE A 130 12.39 -0.36 4.38
CA ILE A 130 10.94 -0.56 4.35
C ILE A 130 10.51 -0.62 2.88
N THR A 131 10.17 -1.81 2.41
CA THR A 131 9.78 -2.07 1.02
C THR A 131 8.27 -2.08 0.81
N SER A 132 7.51 -2.13 1.89
CA SER A 132 6.04 -2.03 1.88
C SER A 132 5.58 -1.19 3.06
N ALA A 133 4.58 -0.33 2.86
CA ALA A 133 4.05 0.53 3.90
C ALA A 133 2.54 0.72 3.78
N ARG A 134 1.88 0.90 4.92
CA ARG A 134 0.46 1.22 5.00
C ARG A 134 0.29 2.68 5.41
N ASP A 135 -0.04 3.56 4.46
CA ASP A 135 -0.33 4.97 4.71
C ASP A 135 -1.77 5.12 5.19
N LEU A 136 -1.92 5.41 6.46
CA LEU A 136 -3.20 5.47 7.16
C LEU A 136 -3.76 6.89 7.28
N GLY A 137 -3.40 7.79 6.38
CA GLY A 137 -4.05 9.11 6.34
C GLY A 137 -3.33 10.14 5.48
N GLY A 138 -4.10 10.76 4.59
CA GLY A 138 -3.65 11.84 3.73
C GLY A 138 -4.75 12.31 2.78
N PRO A 139 -4.57 13.46 2.10
CA PRO A 139 -5.51 13.92 1.08
C PRO A 139 -5.67 12.86 -0.02
N LEU A 140 -6.92 12.51 -0.36
CA LEU A 140 -7.21 11.39 -1.25
C LEU A 140 -6.47 11.46 -2.58
N ASP A 141 -6.56 12.58 -3.27
CA ASP A 141 -5.96 12.75 -4.60
C ASP A 141 -4.43 12.71 -4.54
N ASP A 142 -3.84 13.17 -3.44
CA ASP A 142 -2.38 13.21 -3.27
C ASP A 142 -1.82 11.80 -2.97
N VAL A 143 -2.41 11.07 -2.02
CA VAL A 143 -1.94 9.71 -1.71
C VAL A 143 -2.12 8.78 -2.90
N MET A 144 -3.23 8.90 -3.66
CA MET A 144 -3.46 8.09 -4.85
C MET A 144 -2.49 8.44 -5.98
N ALA A 145 -2.17 9.72 -6.17
CA ALA A 145 -1.19 10.15 -7.16
C ALA A 145 0.22 9.65 -6.83
N VAL A 146 0.63 9.74 -5.57
CA VAL A 146 1.95 9.26 -5.10
C VAL A 146 2.04 7.74 -5.21
N LYS A 147 1.01 7.00 -4.75
CA LYS A 147 0.92 5.53 -4.94
C LYS A 147 1.08 5.16 -6.41
N LYS A 148 0.35 5.84 -7.30
CA LYS A 148 0.46 5.60 -8.74
C LYS A 148 1.85 5.91 -9.28
N ALA A 149 2.47 7.01 -8.87
CA ALA A 149 3.80 7.40 -9.33
C ALA A 149 4.89 6.39 -8.90
N ILE A 150 4.77 5.82 -7.69
CA ILE A 150 5.63 4.72 -7.24
C ILE A 150 5.41 3.47 -8.08
N ASN A 151 4.15 3.07 -8.30
CA ASN A 151 3.82 1.88 -9.10
C ASN A 151 4.27 2.01 -10.57
N ASP A 152 4.23 3.22 -11.11
CA ASP A 152 4.72 3.54 -12.47
C ASP A 152 6.27 3.65 -12.53
N GLY A 153 6.98 3.57 -11.40
CA GLY A 153 8.43 3.74 -11.31
C GLY A 153 8.92 5.18 -11.53
N LYS A 154 8.04 6.19 -11.43
CA LYS A 154 8.39 7.61 -11.61
C LYS A 154 9.09 8.19 -10.39
N ILE A 155 8.77 7.69 -9.21
CA ILE A 155 9.42 8.04 -7.94
C ILE A 155 9.78 6.78 -7.17
N HIS A 156 10.84 6.87 -6.36
CA HIS A 156 11.28 5.77 -5.50
C HIS A 156 10.47 5.76 -4.20
N GLY A 157 9.96 4.60 -3.83
CA GLY A 157 9.22 4.39 -2.59
C GLY A 157 8.81 2.92 -2.41
N PRO A 158 8.30 2.57 -1.23
CA PRO A 158 7.78 1.23 -0.95
C PRO A 158 6.49 0.96 -1.72
N THR A 159 6.09 -0.31 -1.81
CA THR A 159 4.71 -0.65 -2.18
C THR A 159 3.76 -0.03 -1.16
N LEU A 160 2.84 0.84 -1.60
CA LEU A 160 1.93 1.55 -0.71
C LEU A 160 0.54 0.92 -0.68
N TYR A 161 0.03 0.71 0.54
CA TYR A 161 -1.37 0.46 0.85
C TYR A 161 -1.92 1.70 1.53
N VAL A 162 -2.99 2.29 0.99
CA VAL A 162 -3.43 3.63 1.40
C VAL A 162 -4.88 3.63 1.88
N SER A 163 -5.17 4.44 2.89
CA SER A 163 -6.54 4.69 3.35
C SER A 163 -7.17 5.93 2.73
N GLY A 164 -6.37 6.87 2.24
CA GLY A 164 -6.86 8.22 2.00
C GLY A 164 -7.21 8.95 3.30
N PRO A 165 -8.19 9.86 3.30
CA PRO A 165 -8.57 10.60 4.49
C PRO A 165 -9.06 9.73 5.66
N PHE A 166 -8.78 10.19 6.88
CA PHE A 166 -9.40 9.62 8.08
C PHE A 166 -10.92 9.85 8.06
N ILE A 167 -11.69 8.88 8.52
CA ILE A 167 -13.11 9.06 8.84
C ILE A 167 -13.26 9.28 10.35
N GLN A 168 -13.92 10.37 10.74
CA GLN A 168 -14.14 10.76 12.13
C GLN A 168 -15.46 11.52 12.30
N HIS A 169 -15.82 11.87 13.54
CA HIS A 169 -17.05 12.63 13.79
C HIS A 169 -16.97 14.03 13.19
N LYS A 170 -15.94 14.79 13.55
CA LYS A 170 -15.76 16.18 13.12
C LYS A 170 -14.28 16.45 12.84
N PRO A 171 -13.92 16.99 11.66
CA PRO A 171 -12.55 17.35 11.36
C PRO A 171 -12.08 18.51 12.24
N TYR A 172 -10.79 18.57 12.50
CA TYR A 172 -10.19 19.75 13.08
C TYR A 172 -10.16 20.88 12.04
N PRO A 173 -10.35 22.13 12.44
CA PRO A 173 -10.36 23.25 11.49
C PRO A 173 -9.09 23.32 10.65
N GLY A 174 -9.24 23.41 9.32
CA GLY A 174 -8.12 23.48 8.38
C GLY A 174 -7.53 22.14 7.96
N THR A 175 -8.11 21.01 8.39
CA THR A 175 -7.64 19.66 8.08
C THR A 175 -8.63 18.85 7.23
N GLU A 176 -9.68 19.47 6.73
CA GLU A 176 -10.81 18.83 6.02
C GLU A 176 -10.38 18.06 4.77
N GLN A 177 -9.24 18.40 4.19
CA GLN A 177 -8.69 17.71 3.02
C GLN A 177 -8.25 16.27 3.30
N PHE A 178 -7.87 15.96 4.54
CA PHE A 178 -7.44 14.60 4.95
C PHE A 178 -8.17 14.08 6.20
N ARG A 179 -9.12 14.85 6.75
CA ARG A 179 -10.02 14.44 7.83
C ARG A 179 -11.46 14.64 7.40
N TRP A 180 -12.18 13.55 7.20
CA TRP A 180 -13.58 13.59 6.77
C TRP A 180 -14.52 13.35 7.94
N GLY A 181 -15.18 14.42 8.38
CA GLY A 181 -16.24 14.32 9.36
C GLY A 181 -17.47 13.61 8.79
N VAL A 182 -18.23 12.88 9.62
CA VAL A 182 -19.49 12.24 9.23
C VAL A 182 -20.68 12.83 9.95
N GLN A 183 -21.82 12.84 9.28
CA GLN A 183 -23.10 13.31 9.80
C GLN A 183 -24.18 12.25 9.55
N GLY A 184 -24.22 11.26 10.44
CA GLY A 184 -25.14 10.14 10.38
C GLY A 184 -24.73 9.04 9.39
N GLU A 185 -25.42 7.91 9.45
CA GLU A 185 -25.12 6.69 8.70
C GLU A 185 -25.05 6.89 7.18
N LYS A 186 -25.99 7.66 6.61
CA LYS A 186 -26.06 7.88 5.17
C LYS A 186 -24.79 8.56 4.64
N ASP A 187 -24.29 9.55 5.35
CA ASP A 187 -23.08 10.28 5.00
C ASP A 187 -21.84 9.41 5.22
N ALA A 188 -21.77 8.67 6.34
CA ALA A 188 -20.72 7.70 6.61
C ALA A 188 -20.56 6.69 5.45
N ARG A 189 -21.65 6.06 5.03
CA ARG A 189 -21.65 5.13 3.89
C ARG A 189 -21.25 5.80 2.57
N ALA A 190 -21.71 7.02 2.31
CA ALA A 190 -21.36 7.75 1.09
C ALA A 190 -19.84 8.02 1.01
N LYS A 191 -19.21 8.40 2.13
CA LYS A 191 -17.76 8.62 2.22
C LYS A 191 -16.96 7.34 2.00
N VAL A 192 -17.36 6.23 2.62
CA VAL A 192 -16.72 4.92 2.39
C VAL A 192 -16.81 4.52 0.92
N ARG A 193 -17.99 4.64 0.29
CA ARG A 193 -18.14 4.35 -1.15
C ARG A 193 -17.25 5.23 -2.01
N LYS A 194 -17.08 6.51 -1.65
CA LYS A 194 -16.18 7.41 -2.37
C LYS A 194 -14.73 6.94 -2.29
N LEU A 195 -14.27 6.53 -1.11
CA LEU A 195 -12.93 5.96 -0.91
C LEU A 195 -12.76 4.65 -1.67
N ALA A 196 -13.71 3.73 -1.56
CA ALA A 196 -13.68 2.46 -2.28
C ALA A 196 -13.62 2.66 -3.81
N LYS A 197 -14.43 3.59 -4.35
CA LYS A 197 -14.41 3.94 -5.78
C LYS A 197 -13.08 4.54 -6.22
N ALA A 198 -12.38 5.26 -5.35
CA ALA A 198 -11.07 5.81 -5.62
C ALA A 198 -9.97 4.74 -5.62
N GLY A 199 -10.24 3.54 -5.09
CA GLY A 199 -9.30 2.41 -5.07
C GLY A 199 -8.33 2.44 -3.88
N VAL A 200 -8.78 2.95 -2.72
CA VAL A 200 -8.04 2.79 -1.47
C VAL A 200 -7.98 1.32 -1.06
N ASP A 201 -7.01 0.94 -0.25
CA ASP A 201 -6.80 -0.45 0.17
C ASP A 201 -7.45 -0.76 1.52
N VAL A 202 -7.72 0.28 2.32
CA VAL A 202 -8.21 0.16 3.70
C VAL A 202 -8.98 1.43 4.09
N ILE A 203 -9.86 1.34 5.07
CA ILE A 203 -10.53 2.50 5.68
C ILE A 203 -9.90 2.78 7.04
N LYS A 204 -9.56 4.04 7.31
CA LYS A 204 -9.05 4.48 8.63
C LYS A 204 -10.11 5.24 9.39
N LEU A 205 -10.43 4.76 10.60
CA LEU A 205 -11.20 5.46 11.61
C LEU A 205 -10.28 6.14 12.62
N ILE A 206 -10.66 7.32 13.07
CA ILE A 206 -10.02 8.04 14.17
C ILE A 206 -11.09 8.70 15.04
N ASP A 207 -10.86 8.81 16.35
CA ASP A 207 -11.80 9.38 17.31
C ASP A 207 -13.21 8.75 17.22
N GLN A 208 -13.28 7.43 16.95
CA GLN A 208 -14.55 6.73 16.83
C GLN A 208 -15.38 6.70 18.13
N ASP A 209 -14.79 7.00 19.26
CA ASP A 209 -15.49 7.22 20.52
C ASP A 209 -16.34 8.50 20.54
N GLN A 210 -16.06 9.45 19.65
CA GLN A 210 -16.86 10.66 19.45
C GLN A 210 -17.99 10.49 18.42
N MET A 211 -17.95 9.44 17.62
CA MET A 211 -18.98 9.08 16.65
C MET A 211 -20.18 8.42 17.36
N THR A 212 -21.37 8.46 16.78
CA THR A 212 -22.45 7.58 17.21
C THR A 212 -22.14 6.13 16.87
N MET A 213 -22.71 5.18 17.59
CA MET A 213 -22.52 3.76 17.31
C MET A 213 -22.99 3.40 15.90
N ASP A 214 -24.11 3.98 15.46
CA ASP A 214 -24.69 3.76 14.13
C ASP A 214 -23.77 4.29 13.02
N GLU A 215 -23.09 5.40 13.23
CA GLU A 215 -22.07 5.91 12.29
C GLU A 215 -20.88 4.97 12.16
N VAL A 216 -20.34 4.49 13.31
CA VAL A 216 -19.20 3.54 13.27
C VAL A 216 -19.59 2.24 12.58
N MET A 217 -20.77 1.67 12.92
CA MET A 217 -21.31 0.47 12.28
C MET A 217 -21.54 0.70 10.78
N ALA A 218 -22.04 1.86 10.39
CA ALA A 218 -22.25 2.20 8.98
C ALA A 218 -20.93 2.26 8.18
N VAL A 219 -19.86 2.81 8.77
CA VAL A 219 -18.53 2.80 8.15
C VAL A 219 -18.03 1.37 7.96
N VAL A 220 -18.07 0.55 9.00
CA VAL A 220 -17.54 -0.82 8.98
C VAL A 220 -18.33 -1.70 7.99
N ASP A 221 -19.67 -1.69 8.09
CA ASP A 221 -20.54 -2.46 7.20
C ASP A 221 -20.36 -2.08 5.73
N GLU A 222 -20.27 -0.78 5.43
CA GLU A 222 -20.07 -0.33 4.06
C GLU A 222 -18.67 -0.66 3.53
N ALA A 223 -17.64 -0.58 4.39
CA ALA A 223 -16.28 -0.98 4.03
C ALA A 223 -16.22 -2.47 3.69
N HIS A 224 -16.78 -3.32 4.54
CA HIS A 224 -16.83 -4.76 4.33
C HIS A 224 -17.62 -5.15 3.08
N LYS A 225 -18.74 -4.46 2.77
CA LYS A 225 -19.50 -4.65 1.51
C LYS A 225 -18.68 -4.33 0.27
N ASN A 226 -17.70 -3.43 0.38
CA ASN A 226 -16.77 -3.10 -0.69
C ASN A 226 -15.45 -3.92 -0.64
N GLY A 227 -15.36 -4.93 0.22
CA GLY A 227 -14.16 -5.78 0.37
C GLY A 227 -12.99 -5.10 1.05
N LEU A 228 -13.22 -3.96 1.73
CA LEU A 228 -12.19 -3.21 2.44
C LEU A 228 -12.19 -3.55 3.92
N LYS A 229 -11.00 -3.60 4.52
CA LYS A 229 -10.81 -3.71 5.96
C LYS A 229 -10.87 -2.33 6.62
N VAL A 230 -11.22 -2.30 7.91
CA VAL A 230 -11.28 -1.08 8.71
C VAL A 230 -10.24 -1.12 9.81
N VAL A 231 -9.47 -0.04 9.90
CA VAL A 231 -8.40 0.16 10.88
C VAL A 231 -8.80 1.30 11.81
N GLY A 232 -8.88 1.00 13.09
CA GLY A 232 -9.26 1.95 14.15
C GLY A 232 -8.04 2.54 14.86
N HIS A 233 -8.07 3.82 15.15
CA HIS A 233 -7.18 4.47 16.11
C HIS A 233 -7.53 3.98 17.54
N SER A 234 -6.57 3.85 18.44
CA SER A 234 -6.85 3.30 19.78
C SER A 234 -5.95 3.85 20.88
N HIS A 235 -6.11 5.14 21.17
CA HIS A 235 -5.49 5.77 22.34
C HIS A 235 -6.39 5.77 23.57
N ARG A 236 -7.69 5.56 23.40
CA ARG A 236 -8.69 5.55 24.47
C ARG A 236 -9.43 4.21 24.50
N PRO A 237 -9.75 3.67 25.70
CA PRO A 237 -10.46 2.39 25.82
C PRO A 237 -11.78 2.36 25.05
N GLU A 238 -12.51 3.49 25.02
CA GLU A 238 -13.81 3.57 24.35
C GLU A 238 -13.69 3.48 22.83
N GLU A 239 -12.58 3.91 22.24
CA GLU A 239 -12.31 3.69 20.81
C GLU A 239 -12.26 2.20 20.48
N ILE A 240 -11.62 1.41 21.36
CA ILE A 240 -11.52 -0.05 21.17
C ILE A 240 -12.90 -0.69 21.38
N ARG A 241 -13.62 -0.36 22.48
CA ARG A 241 -14.95 -0.93 22.76
C ARG A 241 -15.92 -0.72 21.60
N ARG A 242 -16.00 0.50 21.08
CA ARG A 242 -16.87 0.81 19.94
C ARG A 242 -16.40 0.13 18.67
N GLY A 243 -15.10 0.11 18.42
CA GLY A 243 -14.53 -0.54 17.27
C GLY A 243 -14.77 -2.06 17.28
N VAL A 244 -14.53 -2.74 18.39
CA VAL A 244 -14.82 -4.18 18.53
C VAL A 244 -16.31 -4.45 18.31
N LYS A 245 -17.18 -3.69 18.95
CA LYS A 245 -18.64 -3.84 18.80
C LYS A 245 -19.11 -3.63 17.35
N ALA A 246 -18.45 -2.74 16.61
CA ALA A 246 -18.77 -2.47 15.19
C ALA A 246 -18.12 -3.45 14.22
N GLY A 247 -17.13 -4.26 14.65
CA GLY A 247 -16.41 -5.19 13.80
C GLY A 247 -15.21 -4.58 13.07
N VAL A 248 -14.53 -3.59 13.69
CA VAL A 248 -13.24 -3.06 13.19
C VAL A 248 -12.22 -4.20 13.13
N ASP A 249 -11.48 -4.30 12.03
CA ASP A 249 -10.60 -5.43 11.75
C ASP A 249 -9.23 -5.34 12.44
N ASN A 250 -8.75 -4.12 12.71
CA ASN A 250 -7.44 -3.88 13.31
C ASN A 250 -7.43 -2.58 14.11
N PHE A 251 -6.68 -2.56 15.19
CA PHE A 251 -6.44 -1.37 15.99
C PHE A 251 -4.98 -0.95 15.92
N GLU A 252 -4.75 0.33 15.73
CA GLU A 252 -3.44 0.93 15.68
C GLU A 252 -3.06 1.50 17.04
N HIS A 253 -1.77 1.61 17.25
CA HIS A 253 -1.13 1.99 18.50
C HIS A 253 -1.24 0.91 19.58
N THR A 254 -0.11 0.62 20.18
CA THR A 254 -0.01 -0.31 21.31
C THR A 254 0.04 0.49 22.60
N GLY A 255 -0.94 0.31 23.46
CA GLY A 255 -1.03 1.01 24.71
C GLY A 255 -1.87 2.29 24.63
N LEU A 256 -2.45 2.65 25.75
CA LEU A 256 -3.29 3.82 25.92
C LEU A 256 -2.44 5.03 26.27
N SER A 257 -2.81 6.19 25.76
CA SER A 257 -2.10 7.45 26.07
C SER A 257 -2.21 7.87 27.53
N SER A 258 -3.23 7.37 28.26
CA SER A 258 -3.55 7.75 29.64
C SER A 258 -3.31 6.67 30.70
N ALA A 259 -3.00 5.42 30.27
CA ALA A 259 -2.80 4.32 31.20
C ALA A 259 -1.82 3.29 30.62
N PRO A 260 -0.89 2.73 31.42
CA PRO A 260 0.07 1.73 30.94
C PRO A 260 -0.57 0.38 30.63
N GLU A 261 -1.77 0.11 31.16
CA GLU A 261 -2.48 -1.16 31.02
C GLU A 261 -3.86 -0.95 30.41
N TYR A 262 -4.29 -1.90 29.58
CA TYR A 262 -5.66 -1.93 29.08
C TYR A 262 -6.63 -2.34 30.20
N PRO A 263 -7.83 -1.75 30.26
CA PRO A 263 -8.88 -2.23 31.16
C PRO A 263 -9.19 -3.72 30.90
N PRO A 264 -9.53 -4.49 31.96
CA PRO A 264 -9.79 -5.94 31.82
C PRO A 264 -10.85 -6.29 30.76
N ASP A 265 -11.88 -5.48 30.61
CA ASP A 265 -12.94 -5.66 29.63
C ASP A 265 -12.51 -5.39 28.18
N VAL A 266 -11.41 -4.66 27.99
CA VAL A 266 -10.81 -4.45 26.67
C VAL A 266 -9.91 -5.63 26.29
N MET A 267 -9.35 -6.33 27.28
CA MET A 267 -8.50 -7.51 27.09
C MET A 267 -9.28 -8.81 26.94
N ALA A 268 -10.54 -8.85 27.35
CA ALA A 268 -11.43 -10.01 27.24
C ALA A 268 -12.05 -10.14 25.85
#